data_ff6edaaf2d02b74ef4c9bd3d6e63bb5c
#
_entry.id   ff6edaaf2d02b74ef4c9bd3d6e63bb5c
#
_cell.length_a   1.000
_cell.length_b   1.000
_cell.length_c   1.000
_cell.angle_alpha   90.00
_cell.angle_beta   90.00
_cell.angle_gamma   90.00
#
_symmetry.space_group_name_H-M   'P 1'
#
loop_
_entity.id
_entity.type
_entity.pdbx_description
1 polymer ?
#
loop_
_entity_poly.entity_id
_entity_poly.type
_entity_poly.pdbx_seq_one_letter_code
_entity_poly.pdbx_strand_id
1 'polypeptide(L)'
;AATPLLYVVNSLYLVFTIAELVLVYVLSSRVQNMSVGGARATFFAYALLNGMVLSYYFLVFDLGTLVLAFLATSLYFGLMAVYGTTTHKDLSGWGPKLMMGLFALIITGFVGMLFGMSFLTTVLYSAVGLVVFMLLTAYDTQKLSQMFSYYAYDGELAEKASIYGT
;
A
#
# COMPACT_ATOMS: atom_id res chain seq x y z
N ALA A 1 2.82 -30.51 16.09
CA ALA A 1 3.43 -29.63 17.10
C ALA A 1 3.82 -28.31 16.42
N ALA A 2 3.11 -27.23 16.74
CA ALA A 2 3.55 -25.91 16.34
C ALA A 2 4.93 -25.69 16.95
N THR A 3 5.96 -25.70 16.12
CA THR A 3 7.33 -25.56 16.57
C THR A 3 7.51 -24.19 17.21
N PRO A 4 8.33 -24.07 18.29
CA PRO A 4 8.66 -22.76 18.88
C PRO A 4 9.10 -21.72 17.84
N LEU A 5 9.68 -22.18 16.73
CA LEU A 5 10.10 -21.37 15.60
C LEU A 5 8.93 -20.64 14.94
N LEU A 6 7.79 -21.30 14.73
CA LEU A 6 6.60 -20.66 14.14
C LEU A 6 6.01 -19.59 15.06
N TYR A 7 6.08 -19.81 16.35
CA TYR A 7 5.65 -18.82 17.34
C TYR A 7 6.52 -17.55 17.31
N VAL A 8 7.83 -17.75 17.24
CA VAL A 8 8.80 -16.64 17.13
C VAL A 8 8.60 -15.88 15.81
N VAL A 9 8.45 -16.58 14.70
CA VAL A 9 8.23 -15.97 13.38
C VAL A 9 6.93 -15.18 13.36
N ASN A 10 5.84 -15.70 13.91
CA ASN A 10 4.57 -14.97 13.99
C ASN A 10 4.67 -13.72 14.89
N SER A 11 5.36 -13.82 16.00
CA SER A 11 5.56 -12.69 16.91
C SER A 11 6.42 -11.60 16.26
N LEU A 12 7.48 -11.98 15.56
CA LEU A 12 8.33 -11.05 14.81
C LEU A 12 7.56 -10.38 13.66
N TYR A 13 6.73 -11.13 12.95
CA TYR A 13 5.86 -10.60 11.89
C TYR A 13 4.94 -9.49 12.44
N LEU A 14 4.28 -9.73 13.57
CA LEU A 14 3.41 -8.74 14.21
C LEU A 14 4.18 -7.49 14.64
N VAL A 15 5.35 -7.65 15.24
CA VAL A 15 6.21 -6.53 15.67
C VAL A 15 6.64 -5.70 14.47
N PHE A 16 7.11 -6.32 13.40
CA PHE A 16 7.52 -5.60 12.18
C PHE A 16 6.34 -4.92 11.49
N THR A 17 5.16 -5.55 11.46
CA THR A 17 3.96 -4.94 10.89
C THR A 17 3.53 -3.70 11.67
N ILE A 18 3.56 -3.75 13.00
CA ILE A 18 3.25 -2.58 13.84
C ILE A 18 4.28 -1.47 13.63
N ALA A 19 5.58 -1.82 13.60
CA ALA A 19 6.65 -0.86 13.35
C ALA A 19 6.51 -0.19 11.97
N GLU A 20 6.13 -0.95 10.95
CA GLU A 20 5.85 -0.45 9.60
C GLU A 20 4.70 0.55 9.60
N LEU A 21 3.58 0.24 10.27
CA LEU A 21 2.43 1.14 10.40
C LEU A 21 2.81 2.44 11.11
N VAL A 22 3.62 2.38 12.17
CA VAL A 22 4.12 3.56 12.87
C VAL A 22 4.99 4.41 11.96
N LEU A 23 5.90 3.81 11.18
CA LEU A 23 6.76 4.53 10.25
C LEU A 23 5.98 5.17 9.12
N VAL A 24 4.98 4.49 8.55
CA VAL A 24 4.07 5.07 7.55
C VAL A 24 3.34 6.28 8.11
N TYR A 25 2.82 6.17 9.32
CA TYR A 25 2.15 7.28 9.98
C TYR A 25 3.09 8.48 10.19
N VAL A 26 4.28 8.24 10.70
CA VAL A 26 5.29 9.30 10.92
C VAL A 26 5.70 9.94 9.60
N LEU A 27 5.99 9.14 8.58
CA LEU A 27 6.38 9.64 7.26
C LEU A 27 5.25 10.46 6.62
N SER A 28 4.03 9.96 6.63
CA SER A 28 2.88 10.63 6.02
C SER A 28 2.51 11.94 6.73
N SER A 29 2.62 11.98 8.06
CA SER A 29 2.20 13.13 8.84
C SER A 29 3.28 14.20 8.97
N ARG A 30 4.54 13.85 8.83
CA ARG A 30 5.67 14.76 9.13
C ARG A 30 6.63 15.00 7.97
N VAL A 31 6.43 14.38 6.81
CA VAL A 31 7.35 14.50 5.67
C VAL A 31 7.59 15.96 5.26
N GLN A 32 6.57 16.81 5.33
CA GLN A 32 6.66 18.23 4.99
C GLN A 32 7.56 19.02 5.98
N ASN A 33 7.66 18.56 7.22
CA ASN A 33 8.43 19.21 8.28
C ASN A 33 9.81 18.57 8.50
N MET A 34 10.10 17.46 7.80
CA MET A 34 11.40 16.79 7.86
C MET A 34 12.37 17.43 6.89
N SER A 35 13.67 17.34 7.23
CA SER A 35 14.72 17.56 6.24
C SER A 35 14.67 16.45 5.18
N VAL A 36 15.18 16.71 3.99
CA VAL A 36 15.25 15.70 2.91
C VAL A 36 16.02 14.46 3.38
N GLY A 37 17.12 14.64 4.09
CA GLY A 37 17.87 13.53 4.67
C GLY A 37 17.08 12.72 5.67
N GLY A 38 16.32 13.37 6.55
CA GLY A 38 15.43 12.71 7.52
C GLY A 38 14.30 11.93 6.84
N ALA A 39 13.67 12.51 5.82
CA ALA A 39 12.63 11.86 5.04
C ALA A 39 13.17 10.62 4.30
N ARG A 40 14.33 10.73 3.68
CA ARG A 40 15.01 9.58 3.03
C ARG A 40 15.32 8.47 4.02
N ALA A 41 15.90 8.79 5.16
CA ALA A 41 16.23 7.79 6.18
C ALA A 41 14.99 7.06 6.68
N THR A 42 13.90 7.78 6.94
CA THR A 42 12.62 7.19 7.35
C THR A 42 12.01 6.32 6.25
N PHE A 43 12.08 6.75 5.00
CA PHE A 43 11.63 5.96 3.85
C PHE A 43 12.42 4.66 3.69
N PHE A 44 13.74 4.70 3.80
CA PHE A 44 14.57 3.49 3.72
C PHE A 44 14.31 2.53 4.88
N ALA A 45 14.12 3.05 6.10
CA ALA A 45 13.74 2.23 7.24
C ALA A 45 12.38 1.54 7.01
N TYR A 46 11.39 2.26 6.48
CA TYR A 46 10.10 1.71 6.09
C TYR A 46 10.24 0.63 5.00
N ALA A 47 11.01 0.91 3.95
CA ALA A 47 11.22 -0.04 2.86
C ALA A 47 11.90 -1.33 3.35
N LEU A 48 12.84 -1.22 4.29
CA LEU A 48 13.54 -2.37 4.87
C LEU A 48 12.58 -3.22 5.72
N LEU A 49 11.77 -2.58 6.57
CA LEU A 49 10.74 -3.27 7.35
C LEU A 49 9.69 -3.94 6.44
N ASN A 50 9.25 -3.25 5.40
CA ASN A 50 8.31 -3.80 4.42
C ASN A 50 8.90 -5.04 3.72
N GLY A 51 10.18 -5.00 3.36
CA GLY A 51 10.89 -6.17 2.82
C GLY A 51 10.91 -7.35 3.79
N MET A 52 11.16 -7.09 5.08
CA MET A 52 11.13 -8.12 6.12
C MET A 52 9.72 -8.72 6.30
N VAL A 53 8.67 -7.88 6.31
CA VAL A 53 7.28 -8.34 6.37
C VAL A 53 6.93 -9.17 5.13
N LEU A 54 7.30 -8.71 3.94
CA LEU A 54 7.05 -9.43 2.70
C LEU A 54 7.80 -10.77 2.63
N SER A 55 8.98 -10.86 3.23
CA SER A 55 9.73 -12.12 3.25
C SER A 55 8.99 -13.25 3.95
N TYR A 56 8.10 -12.93 4.90
CA TYR A 56 7.24 -13.91 5.55
C TYR A 56 6.34 -14.65 4.57
N TYR A 57 5.85 -13.95 3.53
CA TYR A 57 4.99 -14.56 2.51
C TYR A 57 5.69 -15.64 1.70
N PHE A 58 7.01 -15.57 1.53
CA PHE A 58 7.80 -16.62 0.90
C PHE A 58 7.88 -17.92 1.74
N LEU A 59 7.57 -17.84 3.02
CA LEU A 59 7.47 -19.01 3.88
C LEU A 59 6.09 -19.66 3.86
N VAL A 60 5.06 -18.89 3.53
CA VAL A 60 3.65 -19.31 3.60
C VAL A 60 3.11 -19.73 2.23
N PHE A 61 3.52 -19.03 1.16
CA PHE A 61 3.04 -19.28 -0.19
C PHE A 61 4.14 -19.88 -1.06
N ASP A 62 3.74 -20.70 -2.03
CA ASP A 62 4.69 -21.22 -3.01
C ASP A 62 5.20 -20.10 -3.94
N LEU A 63 6.43 -20.28 -4.41
CA LEU A 63 7.11 -19.29 -5.25
C LEU A 63 6.35 -18.98 -6.55
N GLY A 64 5.73 -20.01 -7.17
CA GLY A 64 4.96 -19.83 -8.40
C GLY A 64 3.77 -18.90 -8.22
N THR A 65 3.02 -19.08 -7.14
CA THR A 65 1.90 -18.21 -6.78
C THR A 65 2.35 -16.77 -6.54
N LEU A 66 3.47 -16.58 -5.83
CA LEU A 66 4.01 -15.25 -5.56
C LEU A 66 4.48 -14.55 -6.83
N VAL A 67 5.21 -15.23 -7.70
CA VAL A 67 5.66 -14.67 -8.98
C VAL A 67 4.47 -14.26 -9.85
N LEU A 68 3.46 -15.12 -9.96
CA LEU A 68 2.24 -14.81 -10.70
C LEU A 68 1.51 -13.59 -10.13
N ALA A 69 1.39 -13.51 -8.81
CA ALA A 69 0.77 -12.38 -8.13
C ALA A 69 1.54 -11.07 -8.39
N PHE A 70 2.86 -11.10 -8.30
CA PHE A 70 3.70 -9.93 -8.59
C PHE A 70 3.61 -9.47 -10.03
N LEU A 71 3.63 -10.39 -11.00
CA LEU A 71 3.50 -10.07 -12.42
C LEU A 71 2.12 -9.46 -12.73
N ALA A 72 1.06 -10.09 -12.23
CA ALA A 72 -0.30 -9.59 -12.42
C ALA A 72 -0.48 -8.21 -11.78
N THR A 73 0.02 -8.01 -10.57
CA THR A 73 -0.06 -6.75 -9.85
C THR A 73 0.75 -5.65 -10.54
N SER A 74 1.95 -5.97 -11.03
CA SER A 74 2.79 -5.02 -11.75
C SER A 74 2.14 -4.54 -13.05
N LEU A 75 1.56 -5.46 -13.82
CA LEU A 75 0.83 -5.12 -15.04
C LEU A 75 -0.38 -4.24 -14.74
N TYR A 76 -1.18 -4.65 -13.80
CA TYR A 76 -2.36 -3.94 -13.35
C TYR A 76 -2.02 -2.55 -12.81
N PHE A 77 -1.00 -2.43 -11.95
CA PHE A 77 -0.53 -1.13 -11.43
C PHE A 77 -0.06 -0.22 -12.58
N GLY A 78 0.73 -0.75 -13.49
CA GLY A 78 1.21 -0.01 -14.65
C GLY A 78 0.08 0.53 -15.53
N LEU A 79 -0.91 -0.30 -15.82
CA LEU A 79 -2.09 0.12 -16.59
C LEU A 79 -2.89 1.21 -15.89
N MET A 80 -3.11 1.06 -14.60
CA MET A 80 -3.88 2.05 -13.82
C MET A 80 -3.09 3.34 -13.60
N ALA A 81 -1.77 3.26 -13.48
CA ALA A 81 -0.91 4.45 -13.40
C ALA A 81 -0.94 5.24 -14.72
N VAL A 82 -0.84 4.58 -15.85
CA VAL A 82 -0.97 5.22 -17.16
C VAL A 82 -2.36 5.83 -17.32
N TYR A 83 -3.41 5.12 -16.94
CA TYR A 83 -4.77 5.66 -16.98
C TYR A 83 -4.90 6.92 -16.10
N GLY A 84 -4.40 6.88 -14.87
CA GLY A 84 -4.48 8.01 -13.93
C GLY A 84 -3.75 9.27 -14.42
N THR A 85 -2.62 9.10 -15.12
CA THR A 85 -1.84 10.21 -15.66
C THR A 85 -2.35 10.75 -16.99
N THR A 86 -3.01 9.92 -17.80
CA THR A 86 -3.45 10.27 -19.15
C THR A 86 -4.94 10.58 -19.26
N THR A 87 -5.74 10.20 -18.28
CA THR A 87 -7.18 10.47 -18.30
C THR A 87 -7.49 11.96 -18.19
N HIS A 88 -8.46 12.42 -18.97
CA HIS A 88 -9.00 13.77 -18.89
C HIS A 88 -10.07 13.91 -17.80
N LYS A 89 -10.54 12.80 -17.23
CA LYS A 89 -11.48 12.82 -16.10
C LYS A 89 -10.78 13.33 -14.85
N ASP A 90 -11.43 14.25 -14.15
CA ASP A 90 -11.01 14.66 -12.82
C ASP A 90 -11.43 13.61 -11.79
N LEU A 91 -10.43 12.90 -11.24
CA LEU A 91 -10.62 11.85 -10.23
C LEU A 91 -10.60 12.39 -8.80
N SER A 92 -10.33 13.69 -8.61
CA SER A 92 -10.20 14.27 -7.25
C SER A 92 -11.46 14.12 -6.40
N GLY A 93 -12.65 14.17 -7.00
CA GLY A 93 -13.92 13.95 -6.31
C GLY A 93 -14.16 12.50 -5.84
N TRP A 94 -13.37 11.54 -6.32
CA TRP A 94 -13.49 10.14 -5.95
C TRP A 94 -12.71 9.78 -4.67
N GLY A 95 -11.73 10.60 -4.27
CA GLY A 95 -10.88 10.33 -3.14
C GLY A 95 -11.62 9.97 -1.85
N PRO A 96 -12.54 10.82 -1.33
CA PRO A 96 -13.29 10.52 -0.13
C PRO A 96 -14.14 9.26 -0.24
N LYS A 97 -14.76 9.01 -1.40
CA LYS A 97 -15.58 7.82 -1.64
C LYS A 97 -14.75 6.54 -1.64
N LEU A 98 -13.60 6.58 -2.28
CA LEU A 98 -12.67 5.45 -2.33
C LEU A 98 -12.05 5.16 -0.95
N MET A 99 -11.74 6.21 -0.18
CA MET A 99 -11.27 6.05 1.20
C MET A 99 -12.34 5.40 2.10
N MET A 100 -13.60 5.81 1.96
CA MET A 100 -14.71 5.13 2.66
C MET A 100 -14.84 3.67 2.25
N GLY A 101 -14.71 3.38 0.97
CA GLY A 101 -14.69 2.02 0.44
C GLY A 101 -13.55 1.19 1.01
N LEU A 102 -12.36 1.78 1.14
CA LEU A 102 -11.20 1.13 1.75
C LEU A 102 -11.45 0.81 3.24
N PHE A 103 -11.97 1.77 4.00
CA PHE A 103 -12.33 1.52 5.41
C PHE A 103 -13.39 0.43 5.55
N ALA A 104 -14.40 0.42 4.69
CA ALA A 104 -15.41 -0.64 4.67
C ALA A 104 -14.79 -2.01 4.39
N LEU A 105 -13.83 -2.11 3.48
CA LEU A 105 -13.09 -3.34 3.20
C LEU A 105 -12.26 -3.79 4.40
N ILE A 106 -11.57 -2.88 5.07
CA ILE A 106 -10.78 -3.19 6.26
C ILE A 106 -11.68 -3.76 7.38
N ILE A 107 -12.80 -3.10 7.65
CA ILE A 107 -13.78 -3.54 8.67
C ILE A 107 -14.36 -4.90 8.28
N THR A 108 -14.80 -5.08 7.05
CA THR A 108 -15.35 -6.33 6.55
C THR A 108 -14.34 -7.47 6.62
N GLY A 109 -13.07 -7.19 6.25
CA GLY A 109 -11.99 -8.16 6.36
C GLY A 109 -11.75 -8.58 7.80
N PHE A 110 -11.75 -7.63 8.73
CA PHE A 110 -11.57 -7.90 10.16
C PHE A 110 -12.72 -8.75 10.73
N VAL A 111 -13.96 -8.40 10.40
CA VAL A 111 -15.14 -9.20 10.79
C VAL A 111 -15.08 -10.61 10.21
N GLY A 112 -14.71 -10.72 8.93
CA GLY A 112 -14.55 -12.02 8.27
C GLY A 112 -13.44 -12.89 8.90
N MET A 113 -12.39 -12.26 9.39
CA MET A 113 -11.31 -12.94 10.12
C MET A 113 -11.81 -13.54 11.46
N LEU A 114 -12.71 -12.84 12.14
CA LEU A 114 -13.27 -13.28 13.43
C LEU A 114 -14.33 -14.38 13.28
N PHE A 115 -15.19 -14.26 12.29
CA PHE A 115 -16.35 -15.14 12.11
C PHE A 115 -16.19 -16.16 10.98
N GLY A 116 -15.15 -16.04 10.20
CA GLY A 116 -14.91 -16.83 9.00
C GLY A 116 -15.72 -16.31 7.80
N MET A 117 -15.22 -16.58 6.62
CA MET A 117 -15.89 -16.30 5.37
C MET A 117 -16.07 -17.58 4.56
N SER A 118 -17.22 -17.74 3.92
CA SER A 118 -17.40 -18.78 2.91
C SER A 118 -16.50 -18.52 1.70
N PHE A 119 -16.23 -19.53 0.91
CA PHE A 119 -15.45 -19.39 -0.32
C PHE A 119 -16.03 -18.30 -1.24
N LEU A 120 -17.34 -18.33 -1.46
CA LEU A 120 -18.03 -17.36 -2.32
C LEU A 120 -17.88 -15.93 -1.76
N THR A 121 -18.06 -15.74 -0.45
CA THR A 121 -17.89 -14.44 0.20
C THR A 121 -16.48 -13.93 0.05
N THR A 122 -15.47 -14.80 0.18
CA THR A 122 -14.05 -14.44 0.01
C THR A 122 -13.78 -13.98 -1.43
N VAL A 123 -14.30 -14.68 -2.43
CA VAL A 123 -14.13 -14.31 -3.85
C VAL A 123 -14.78 -12.96 -4.14
N LEU A 124 -16.00 -12.74 -3.67
CA LEU A 124 -16.70 -11.46 -3.86
C LEU A 124 -15.97 -10.31 -3.14
N TYR A 125 -15.53 -10.54 -1.92
CA TYR A 125 -14.74 -9.58 -1.16
C TYR A 125 -13.43 -9.19 -1.90
N SER A 126 -12.71 -10.18 -2.41
CA SER A 126 -11.48 -9.95 -3.17
C SER A 126 -11.73 -9.18 -4.47
N ALA A 127 -12.83 -9.48 -5.18
CA ALA A 127 -13.18 -8.78 -6.40
C ALA A 127 -13.53 -7.30 -6.14
N VAL A 128 -14.30 -7.03 -5.10
CA VAL A 128 -14.62 -5.65 -4.69
C VAL A 128 -13.35 -4.91 -4.25
N GLY A 129 -12.49 -5.57 -3.46
CA GLY A 129 -11.21 -5.03 -3.04
C GLY A 129 -10.33 -4.66 -4.23
N LEU A 130 -10.24 -5.53 -5.21
CA LEU A 130 -9.47 -5.29 -6.43
C LEU A 130 -9.97 -4.03 -7.17
N VAL A 131 -11.28 -3.88 -7.36
CA VAL A 131 -11.86 -2.69 -8.01
C VAL A 131 -11.56 -1.42 -7.22
N VAL A 132 -11.72 -1.44 -5.89
CA VAL A 132 -11.42 -0.27 -5.04
C VAL A 132 -9.94 0.10 -5.15
N PHE A 133 -9.02 -0.86 -5.10
CA PHE A 133 -7.59 -0.59 -5.26
C PHE A 133 -7.21 -0.12 -6.66
N MET A 134 -7.89 -0.60 -7.70
CA MET A 134 -7.72 -0.08 -9.06
C MET A 134 -8.03 1.42 -9.13
N LEU A 135 -9.17 1.80 -8.61
CA LEU A 135 -9.63 3.18 -8.63
C LEU A 135 -8.75 4.06 -7.74
N LEU A 136 -8.31 3.55 -6.58
CA LEU A 136 -7.36 4.24 -5.70
C LEU A 136 -6.01 4.46 -6.40
N THR A 137 -5.48 3.47 -7.09
CA THR A 137 -4.22 3.59 -7.84
C THR A 137 -4.31 4.69 -8.91
N ALA A 138 -5.39 4.71 -9.68
CA ALA A 138 -5.61 5.74 -10.69
C ALA A 138 -5.75 7.15 -10.04
N TYR A 139 -6.50 7.24 -8.96
CA TYR A 139 -6.67 8.47 -8.19
C TYR A 139 -5.33 8.96 -7.62
N ASP A 140 -4.58 8.10 -6.96
CA ASP A 140 -3.31 8.47 -6.34
C ASP A 140 -2.27 8.86 -7.38
N THR A 141 -2.22 8.17 -8.51
CA THR A 141 -1.31 8.49 -9.61
C THR A 141 -1.64 9.86 -10.22
N GLN A 142 -2.92 10.17 -10.43
CA GLN A 142 -3.33 11.49 -10.91
C GLN A 142 -2.98 12.59 -9.91
N LYS A 143 -3.28 12.37 -8.62
CA LYS A 143 -2.95 13.31 -7.55
C LYS A 143 -1.44 13.55 -7.45
N LEU A 144 -0.64 12.49 -7.53
CA LEU A 144 0.81 12.57 -7.49
C LEU A 144 1.36 13.36 -8.69
N SER A 145 0.85 13.11 -9.89
CA SER A 145 1.20 13.86 -11.10
C SER A 145 0.91 15.35 -10.96
N GLN A 146 -0.24 15.71 -10.41
CA GLN A 146 -0.60 17.10 -10.13
C GLN A 146 0.31 17.75 -9.08
N MET A 147 0.67 17.00 -8.04
CA MET A 147 1.58 17.42 -6.99
C MET A 147 2.98 17.72 -7.53
N PHE A 148 3.50 16.84 -8.39
CA PHE A 148 4.78 17.06 -9.07
C PHE A 148 4.77 18.31 -9.95
N SER A 149 3.72 18.54 -10.70
CA SER A 149 3.58 19.75 -11.52
C SER A 149 3.57 21.02 -10.67
N TYR A 150 2.93 20.98 -9.51
CA TYR A 150 2.84 22.10 -8.59
C TYR A 150 4.20 22.43 -7.94
N TYR A 151 4.98 21.41 -7.56
CA TYR A 151 6.26 21.56 -6.88
C TYR A 151 7.48 21.52 -7.82
N ALA A 152 7.27 21.54 -9.14
CA ALA A 152 8.34 21.37 -10.12
C ALA A 152 9.45 22.42 -10.04
N TYR A 153 9.15 23.61 -9.49
CA TYR A 153 10.11 24.71 -9.36
C TYR A 153 10.89 24.72 -8.04
N ASP A 154 10.52 23.87 -7.07
CA ASP A 154 11.22 23.73 -5.79
C ASP A 154 11.75 22.30 -5.66
N GLY A 155 13.06 22.14 -5.84
CA GLY A 155 13.71 20.83 -5.82
C GLY A 155 13.55 20.08 -4.51
N GLU A 156 13.55 20.77 -3.37
CA GLU A 156 13.37 20.14 -2.05
C GLU A 156 11.93 19.66 -1.86
N LEU A 157 10.94 20.46 -2.22
CA LEU A 157 9.53 20.09 -2.14
C LEU A 157 9.18 18.97 -3.12
N ALA A 158 9.73 19.00 -4.34
CA ALA A 158 9.54 17.93 -5.32
C ALA A 158 10.11 16.60 -4.81
N GLU A 159 11.28 16.62 -4.17
CA GLU A 159 11.88 15.43 -3.59
C GLU A 159 11.06 14.87 -2.42
N LYS A 160 10.58 15.73 -1.53
CA LYS A 160 9.67 15.33 -0.45
C LYS A 160 8.35 14.77 -0.98
N ALA A 161 7.79 15.36 -2.02
CA ALA A 161 6.58 14.87 -2.68
C ALA A 161 6.80 13.49 -3.31
N SER A 162 7.96 13.24 -3.89
CA SER A 162 8.35 11.93 -4.42
C SER A 162 8.38 10.87 -3.31
N ILE A 163 9.00 11.18 -2.18
CA ILE A 163 9.06 10.28 -1.01
C ILE A 163 7.67 10.02 -0.44
N TYR A 164 6.85 11.05 -0.32
CA TYR A 164 5.48 10.95 0.18
C TYR A 164 4.59 10.09 -0.73
N GLY A 165 4.75 10.22 -2.05
CA GLY A 165 3.97 9.48 -3.05
C GLY A 165 4.39 8.00 -3.19
N THR A 166 5.54 7.64 -2.68
CA THR A 166 6.04 6.26 -2.71
C THR A 166 5.54 5.45 -1.52
#